data_1c279847f71d49edb28564ca62d188a1
#
_entry.id   1c279847f71d49edb28564ca62d188a1
#
_cell.length_a   1.000
_cell.length_b   1.000
_cell.length_c   1.000
_cell.angle_alpha   90.00
_cell.angle_beta   90.00
_cell.angle_gamma   90.00
#
_symmetry.space_group_name_H-M   'P 1'
#
loop_
_entity.id
_entity.type
_entity.pdbx_description
1 polymer ?
#
loop_
_entity_poly.entity_id
_entity_poly.type
_entity_poly.pdbx_seq_one_letter_code
_entity_poly.pdbx_strand_id
1 'polypeptide(L)'
;MGSEMCIRDSIIFSKYASTGDGILTSLKMMEVMLAKKKPMSELAAPLKIYPQVLENVRVTDKKAAQNDPAVQEAVSKVAEALGDTGRILVRESGTEPVVRVMVEAPDHDTCQKYVSEVVDVIRDRGYSL
;
A
#
# COMPACT_ATOMS: atom_id res chain seq x y z
N MET A 1 -12.34 -17.81 15.12
CA MET A 1 -11.72 -16.46 15.01
C MET A 1 -12.43 -15.72 13.90
N GLY A 2 -13.01 -14.55 14.18
CA GLY A 2 -13.54 -13.69 13.13
C GLY A 2 -12.41 -13.19 12.24
N SER A 3 -12.58 -13.23 10.91
CA SER A 3 -11.63 -12.64 10.00
C SER A 3 -11.65 -11.12 10.18
N GLU A 4 -10.55 -10.56 10.56
CA GLU A 4 -10.35 -9.13 10.64
C GLU A 4 -9.84 -8.65 9.28
N MET A 5 -10.42 -7.60 8.75
CA MET A 5 -10.08 -7.07 7.43
C MET A 5 -9.74 -5.59 7.56
N CYS A 6 -8.61 -5.19 6.97
CA CYS A 6 -8.26 -3.78 6.81
C CYS A 6 -8.71 -3.29 5.44
N ILE A 7 -9.64 -2.35 5.41
CA ILE A 7 -10.07 -1.68 4.18
C ILE A 7 -9.96 -0.17 4.39
N ARG A 8 -9.18 0.50 3.52
CA ARG A 8 -9.02 1.96 3.55
C ARG A 8 -8.72 2.49 4.96
N ASP A 9 -7.68 1.94 5.58
CA ASP A 9 -7.23 2.33 6.94
C ASP A 9 -8.22 2.04 8.08
N SER A 10 -9.26 1.26 7.83
CA SER A 10 -10.23 0.84 8.84
C SER A 10 -10.06 -0.63 9.19
N ILE A 11 -10.11 -0.94 10.48
CA ILE A 11 -10.16 -2.31 10.97
C ILE A 11 -11.63 -2.73 11.07
N ILE A 12 -11.96 -3.85 10.44
CA ILE A 12 -13.32 -4.40 10.42
C ILE A 12 -13.35 -5.70 11.22
N PHE A 13 -14.10 -5.71 12.30
CA PHE A 13 -14.36 -6.92 13.07
C PHE A 13 -15.64 -7.58 12.53
N SER A 14 -15.50 -8.43 11.53
CA SER A 14 -16.61 -9.04 10.79
C SER A 14 -17.63 -9.79 11.66
N LYS A 15 -17.22 -10.23 12.86
CA LYS A 15 -18.10 -10.84 13.85
C LYS A 15 -19.16 -9.87 14.39
N TYR A 16 -18.87 -8.57 14.39
CA TYR A 16 -19.73 -7.53 15.00
C TYR A 16 -20.41 -6.64 13.95
N ALA A 17 -19.71 -6.28 12.89
CA ALA A 17 -20.22 -5.41 11.84
C ALA A 17 -19.48 -5.63 10.51
N SER A 18 -20.10 -5.22 9.41
CA SER A 18 -19.51 -5.29 8.06
C SER A 18 -18.76 -4.01 7.65
N THR A 19 -18.65 -3.04 8.55
CA THR A 19 -18.04 -1.73 8.30
C THR A 19 -17.02 -1.40 9.38
N GLY A 20 -16.11 -0.45 9.08
CA GLY A 20 -15.15 0.05 10.05
C GLY A 20 -15.85 0.81 11.18
N ASP A 21 -15.45 0.53 12.41
CA ASP A 21 -15.93 1.18 13.62
C ASP A 21 -14.74 1.51 14.52
N GLY A 22 -14.41 2.80 14.62
CA GLY A 22 -13.28 3.28 15.41
C GLY A 22 -13.49 3.12 16.91
N ILE A 23 -14.73 3.22 17.39
CA ILE A 23 -15.05 3.03 18.81
C ILE A 23 -14.87 1.55 19.18
N LEU A 24 -15.42 0.65 18.40
CA LEU A 24 -15.24 -0.80 18.58
C LEU A 24 -13.76 -1.18 18.52
N THR A 25 -13.02 -0.63 17.57
CA THR A 25 -11.56 -0.86 17.42
C THR A 25 -10.82 -0.42 18.66
N SER A 26 -11.11 0.77 19.20
CA SER A 26 -10.44 1.27 20.42
C SER A 26 -10.76 0.41 21.64
N LEU A 27 -12.01 -0.02 21.80
CA LEU A 27 -12.40 -0.93 22.89
C LEU A 27 -11.69 -2.28 22.79
N LYS A 28 -11.60 -2.85 21.58
CA LYS A 28 -10.86 -4.09 21.34
C LYS A 28 -9.38 -3.96 21.64
N MET A 29 -8.78 -2.82 21.33
CA MET A 29 -7.38 -2.56 21.67
C MET A 29 -7.17 -2.45 23.18
N MET A 30 -8.07 -1.77 23.90
CA MET A 30 -8.02 -1.72 25.37
C MET A 30 -8.17 -3.12 25.98
N GLU A 31 -9.04 -3.96 25.44
CA GLU A 31 -9.23 -5.36 25.85
C GLU A 31 -7.89 -6.14 25.71
N VAL A 32 -7.18 -5.97 24.60
CA VAL A 32 -5.86 -6.58 24.38
C VAL A 32 -4.83 -6.07 25.39
N MET A 33 -4.79 -4.76 25.65
CA MET A 33 -3.88 -4.17 26.63
C MET A 33 -4.09 -4.75 28.04
N LEU A 34 -5.36 -4.88 28.45
CA LEU A 34 -5.72 -5.48 29.74
C LEU A 34 -5.36 -6.98 29.80
N ALA A 35 -5.69 -7.73 28.76
CA ALA A 35 -5.42 -9.17 28.69
C ALA A 35 -3.90 -9.46 28.70
N LYS A 36 -3.11 -8.65 27.99
CA LYS A 36 -1.65 -8.79 27.94
C LYS A 36 -0.92 -8.10 29.09
N LYS A 37 -1.63 -7.24 29.87
CA LYS A 37 -1.05 -6.40 30.93
C LYS A 37 0.13 -5.56 30.43
N LYS A 38 0.00 -5.01 29.22
CA LYS A 38 1.04 -4.23 28.54
C LYS A 38 0.48 -2.92 28.01
N PRO A 39 1.24 -1.83 28.08
CA PRO A 39 0.87 -0.58 27.42
C PRO A 39 0.95 -0.72 25.90
N MET A 40 0.28 0.19 25.20
CA MET A 40 0.26 0.22 23.73
C MET A 40 1.67 0.29 23.12
N SER A 41 2.58 1.05 23.73
CA SER A 41 3.97 1.20 23.29
C SER A 41 4.72 -0.12 23.23
N GLU A 42 4.49 -1.00 24.20
CA GLU A 42 5.10 -2.35 24.17
C GLU A 42 4.41 -3.28 23.15
N LEU A 43 3.10 -3.16 23.01
CA LEU A 43 2.34 -3.96 22.04
C LEU A 43 2.69 -3.58 20.60
N ALA A 44 2.97 -2.30 20.36
CA ALA A 44 3.37 -1.79 19.05
C ALA A 44 4.87 -1.95 18.74
N ALA A 45 5.72 -2.21 19.75
CA ALA A 45 7.18 -2.29 19.58
C ALA A 45 7.65 -3.29 18.49
N PRO A 46 6.99 -4.45 18.28
CA PRO A 46 7.37 -5.37 17.20
C PRO A 46 7.02 -4.87 15.80
N LEU A 47 6.16 -3.83 15.69
CA LEU A 47 5.73 -3.28 14.41
C LEU A 47 6.89 -2.52 13.76
N LYS A 48 7.35 -3.01 12.62
CA LYS A 48 8.33 -2.30 11.80
C LYS A 48 7.57 -1.49 10.73
N ILE A 49 7.67 -0.17 10.83
CA ILE A 49 7.11 0.73 9.83
C ILE A 49 8.12 0.86 8.70
N TYR A 50 7.73 0.43 7.50
CA TYR A 50 8.53 0.62 6.31
C TYR A 50 8.27 1.99 5.69
N PRO A 51 9.31 2.68 5.17
CA PRO A 51 9.12 3.87 4.35
C PRO A 51 8.31 3.53 3.09
N GLN A 52 7.56 4.52 2.64
CA GLN A 52 6.69 4.42 1.47
C GLN A 52 6.91 5.64 0.58
N VAL A 53 7.09 5.41 -0.71
CA VAL A 53 7.13 6.47 -1.73
C VAL A 53 5.94 6.30 -2.66
N LEU A 54 5.21 7.39 -2.89
CA LEU A 54 4.08 7.47 -3.81
C LEU A 54 4.38 8.53 -4.86
N GLU A 55 4.31 8.16 -6.14
CA GLU A 55 4.38 9.10 -7.26
C GLU A 55 3.09 9.05 -8.09
N ASN A 56 2.58 10.23 -8.44
CA ASN A 56 1.41 10.38 -9.30
C ASN A 56 1.88 10.77 -10.70
N VAL A 57 1.70 9.89 -11.66
CA VAL A 57 2.05 10.14 -13.06
C VAL A 57 0.80 10.58 -13.81
N ARG A 58 0.81 11.81 -14.35
CA ARG A 58 -0.27 12.27 -15.24
C ARG A 58 -0.18 11.53 -16.56
N VAL A 59 -1.31 10.98 -16.99
CA VAL A 59 -1.38 10.13 -18.19
C VAL A 59 -2.59 10.49 -19.04
N THR A 60 -2.45 10.27 -20.34
CA THR A 60 -3.52 10.48 -21.33
C THR A 60 -4.61 9.42 -21.20
N ASP A 61 -4.24 8.16 -20.99
CA ASP A 61 -5.16 7.04 -20.79
C ASP A 61 -4.70 6.16 -19.61
N LYS A 62 -5.43 6.26 -18.50
CA LYS A 62 -5.11 5.55 -17.24
C LYS A 62 -5.18 4.03 -17.39
N LYS A 63 -6.20 3.56 -18.10
CA LYS A 63 -6.42 2.11 -18.26
C LYS A 63 -5.38 1.49 -19.18
N ALA A 64 -5.06 2.19 -20.28
CA ALA A 64 -4.03 1.74 -21.18
C ALA A 64 -2.66 1.70 -20.49
N ALA A 65 -2.30 2.76 -19.75
CA ALA A 65 -1.05 2.83 -19.00
C ALA A 65 -0.93 1.74 -17.94
N GLN A 66 -1.99 1.49 -17.16
CA GLN A 66 -1.98 0.47 -16.12
C GLN A 66 -1.89 -0.95 -16.69
N ASN A 67 -2.51 -1.22 -17.85
CA ASN A 67 -2.56 -2.54 -18.46
C ASN A 67 -1.50 -2.77 -19.54
N ASP A 68 -0.60 -1.80 -19.76
CA ASP A 68 0.48 -1.96 -20.75
C ASP A 68 1.41 -3.11 -20.32
N PRO A 69 1.72 -4.07 -21.23
CA PRO A 69 2.57 -5.20 -20.91
C PRO A 69 3.94 -4.83 -20.37
N ALA A 70 4.56 -3.74 -20.86
CA ALA A 70 5.87 -3.29 -20.39
C ALA A 70 5.78 -2.73 -18.97
N VAL A 71 4.70 -2.03 -18.63
CA VAL A 71 4.45 -1.52 -17.27
C VAL A 71 4.21 -2.70 -16.31
N GLN A 72 3.41 -3.68 -16.72
CA GLN A 72 3.15 -4.88 -15.91
C GLN A 72 4.42 -5.73 -15.70
N GLU A 73 5.27 -5.83 -16.72
CA GLU A 73 6.58 -6.51 -16.58
C GLU A 73 7.50 -5.77 -15.60
N ALA A 74 7.58 -4.44 -15.68
CA ALA A 74 8.34 -3.65 -14.74
C ALA A 74 7.84 -3.80 -13.29
N VAL A 75 6.52 -3.78 -13.09
CA VAL A 75 5.89 -4.02 -11.79
C VAL A 75 6.23 -5.41 -11.26
N SER A 76 6.17 -6.44 -12.10
CA SER A 76 6.51 -7.83 -11.71
C SER A 76 7.98 -7.96 -11.32
N LYS A 77 8.89 -7.36 -12.07
CA LYS A 77 10.33 -7.34 -11.74
C LYS A 77 10.61 -6.68 -10.38
N VAL A 78 9.95 -5.55 -10.11
CA VAL A 78 10.08 -4.86 -8.82
C VAL A 78 9.47 -5.71 -7.71
N ALA A 79 8.31 -6.33 -7.92
CA ALA A 79 7.67 -7.20 -6.94
C ALA A 79 8.57 -8.41 -6.58
N GLU A 80 9.19 -9.04 -7.58
CA GLU A 80 10.15 -10.13 -7.38
C GLU A 80 11.40 -9.67 -6.61
N ALA A 81 11.94 -8.50 -6.95
CA ALA A 81 13.11 -7.93 -6.28
C ALA A 81 12.84 -7.56 -4.83
N LEU A 82 11.63 -7.10 -4.50
CA LEU A 82 11.21 -6.79 -3.14
C LEU A 82 10.90 -8.05 -2.32
N GLY A 83 10.36 -9.10 -2.96
CA GLY A 83 9.97 -10.35 -2.30
C GLY A 83 9.10 -10.10 -1.07
N ASP A 84 9.48 -10.69 0.07
CA ASP A 84 8.77 -10.53 1.35
C ASP A 84 9.16 -9.25 2.11
N THR A 85 10.09 -8.45 1.58
CA THR A 85 10.63 -7.27 2.27
C THR A 85 9.92 -5.97 1.88
N GLY A 86 9.03 -6.01 0.90
CA GLY A 86 8.31 -4.83 0.47
C GLY A 86 7.18 -5.14 -0.49
N ARG A 87 6.56 -4.10 -1.04
CA ARG A 87 5.51 -4.26 -2.04
C ARG A 87 5.47 -3.07 -3.00
N ILE A 88 4.97 -3.34 -4.20
CA ILE A 88 4.63 -2.32 -5.19
C ILE A 88 3.15 -2.36 -5.51
N LEU A 89 2.54 -1.20 -5.69
CA LEU A 89 1.17 -1.05 -6.12
C LEU A 89 1.07 0.02 -7.21
N VAL A 90 0.50 -0.35 -8.35
CA VAL A 90 0.20 0.57 -9.45
C VAL A 90 -1.31 0.56 -9.68
N ARG A 91 -1.95 1.73 -9.59
CA ARG A 91 -3.39 1.85 -9.78
C ARG A 91 -3.80 3.18 -10.39
N GLU A 92 -4.88 3.17 -11.17
CA GLU A 92 -5.51 4.40 -11.66
C GLU A 92 -6.19 5.18 -10.54
N SER A 93 -6.18 6.52 -10.64
CA SER A 93 -6.99 7.38 -9.78
C SER A 93 -8.45 7.37 -10.25
N GLY A 94 -9.40 7.31 -9.33
CA GLY A 94 -10.83 7.37 -9.66
C GLY A 94 -11.28 8.73 -10.19
N THR A 95 -10.63 9.82 -9.75
CA THR A 95 -11.07 11.20 -10.00
C THR A 95 -10.13 12.01 -10.88
N GLU A 96 -8.86 11.68 -10.94
CA GLU A 96 -7.83 12.44 -11.65
C GLU A 96 -7.24 11.64 -12.82
N PRO A 97 -6.70 12.30 -13.86
CA PRO A 97 -6.02 11.63 -14.98
C PRO A 97 -4.59 11.22 -14.60
N VAL A 98 -4.46 10.44 -13.52
CA VAL A 98 -3.17 9.97 -13.02
C VAL A 98 -3.18 8.47 -12.76
N VAL A 99 -2.03 7.86 -12.94
CA VAL A 99 -1.68 6.53 -12.40
C VAL A 99 -0.79 6.75 -11.18
N ARG A 100 -1.11 6.08 -10.10
CA ARG A 100 -0.39 6.12 -8.84
C ARG A 100 0.53 4.93 -8.74
N VAL A 101 1.82 5.21 -8.59
CA VAL A 101 2.86 4.21 -8.35
C VAL A 101 3.32 4.34 -6.91
N MET A 102 3.17 3.29 -6.13
CA MET A 102 3.54 3.26 -4.72
C MET A 102 4.47 2.08 -4.47
N VAL A 103 5.58 2.34 -3.80
CA VAL A 103 6.51 1.31 -3.32
C VAL A 103 6.72 1.48 -1.82
N GLU A 104 6.68 0.37 -1.12
CA GLU A 104 7.02 0.23 0.29
C GLU A 104 8.18 -0.76 0.40
N ALA A 105 9.27 -0.38 1.07
CA ALA A 105 10.51 -1.17 1.16
C ALA A 105 11.24 -0.87 2.47
N PRO A 106 12.31 -1.62 2.84
CA PRO A 106 13.03 -1.43 4.10
C PRO A 106 13.69 -0.05 4.26
N ASP A 107 14.01 0.63 3.17
CA ASP A 107 14.62 1.96 3.17
C ASP A 107 14.03 2.84 2.06
N HIS A 108 14.17 4.16 2.26
CA HIS A 108 13.61 5.18 1.36
C HIS A 108 14.28 5.17 -0.02
N ASP A 109 15.58 4.92 -0.09
CA ASP A 109 16.34 4.95 -1.35
C ASP A 109 15.88 3.81 -2.27
N THR A 110 15.65 2.64 -1.71
CA THR A 110 15.06 1.48 -2.41
C THR A 110 13.66 1.81 -2.93
N CYS A 111 12.80 2.45 -2.09
CA CYS A 111 11.48 2.89 -2.53
C CYS A 111 11.56 3.86 -3.71
N GLN A 112 12.41 4.89 -3.61
CA GLN A 112 12.56 5.91 -4.64
C GLN A 112 13.10 5.31 -5.96
N LYS A 113 14.09 4.43 -5.88
CA LYS A 113 14.65 3.73 -7.04
C LYS A 113 13.55 2.98 -7.81
N TYR A 114 12.80 2.13 -7.15
CA TYR A 114 11.79 1.29 -7.81
C TYR A 114 10.56 2.07 -8.29
N VAL A 115 10.16 3.13 -7.57
CA VAL A 115 9.13 4.05 -8.07
C VAL A 115 9.60 4.69 -9.38
N SER A 116 10.84 5.22 -9.41
CA SER A 116 11.40 5.86 -10.60
C SER A 116 11.50 4.90 -11.79
N GLU A 117 11.94 3.66 -11.57
CA GLU A 117 12.02 2.64 -12.63
C GLU A 117 10.65 2.42 -13.30
N VAL A 118 9.59 2.28 -12.53
CA VAL A 118 8.24 2.05 -13.09
C VAL A 118 7.67 3.32 -13.73
N VAL A 119 7.89 4.48 -13.12
CA VAL A 119 7.48 5.78 -13.66
C VAL A 119 8.13 6.06 -15.01
N ASP A 120 9.43 5.77 -15.13
CA ASP A 120 10.16 5.96 -16.38
C ASP A 120 9.63 5.05 -17.50
N VAL A 121 9.28 3.81 -17.20
CA VAL A 121 8.61 2.92 -18.18
C VAL A 121 7.27 3.53 -18.63
N ILE A 122 6.46 4.07 -17.72
CA ILE A 122 5.18 4.71 -18.08
C ILE A 122 5.43 5.93 -19.00
N ARG A 123 6.48 6.72 -18.72
CA ARG A 123 6.86 7.88 -19.56
C ARG A 123 7.38 7.45 -20.93
N ASP A 124 8.27 6.47 -20.98
CA ASP A 124 8.87 5.97 -22.23
C ASP A 124 7.84 5.33 -23.17
N ARG A 125 6.75 4.78 -22.61
CA ARG A 125 5.62 4.28 -23.38
C ARG A 125 4.73 5.38 -23.94
N GLY A 126 5.01 6.65 -23.65
CA GLY A 126 4.29 7.82 -24.19
C GLY A 126 2.93 8.07 -23.53
N TYR A 127 2.66 7.50 -22.35
CA TYR A 127 1.42 7.78 -21.61
C TYR A 127 1.47 9.08 -20.82
N SER A 128 2.67 9.57 -20.49
CA SER A 128 2.85 10.80 -19.72
C SER A 128 2.37 12.05 -20.48
N LEU A 129 1.67 12.95 -19.77
CA LEU A 129 1.30 14.29 -20.23
C LEU A 129 2.43 15.29 -19.95
#